data_be7ccfbab7df4942f47aa4f541ba419e
#
_entry.id   be7ccfbab7df4942f47aa4f541ba419e
#
_cell.length_a   1.000
_cell.length_b   1.000
_cell.length_c   1.000
_cell.angle_alpha   90.00
_cell.angle_beta   90.00
_cell.angle_gamma   90.00
#
_symmetry.space_group_name_H-M   'P 1'
#
loop_
_entity.id
_entity.type
_entity.pdbx_description
1 polymer ?
#
loop_
_entity_poly.entity_id
_entity_poly.type
_entity_poly.pdbx_seq_one_letter_code
_entity_poly.pdbx_strand_id
1 'polypeptide(L)'
;APAESEAPTAEPEAPAVEENNSTLVYATATFGQKFSPFFYTTAYDEEVVSNFTGGLLAADRGGAIIHHGIEGETVEYNGTDYTYYGMGDVEVVQNDDGSVDYNLTMRDDIVFSDGTPATIDDVIFGIYVMADPSYDGNSTVYALPIEGMADYYNSQQYLYKLLAEAGRDNTDFTLWDEATQTAFWASVDAAGEKFAQEIIDTVVSSYNTDEYTA
;
A
#
# COMPACT_ATOMS: atom_id res chain seq x y z
N ALA A 1 22.68 -57.76 -38.32
CA ALA A 1 21.78 -57.64 -37.16
C ALA A 1 21.48 -56.16 -36.98
N PRO A 2 20.22 -55.74 -36.96
CA PRO A 2 19.89 -54.32 -36.67
C PRO A 2 19.92 -54.10 -35.16
N ALA A 3 20.45 -52.95 -34.74
CA ALA A 3 20.49 -52.50 -33.37
C ALA A 3 19.06 -52.18 -32.87
N GLU A 4 18.69 -52.77 -31.72
CA GLU A 4 17.46 -52.39 -30.97
C GLU A 4 17.61 -50.98 -30.44
N SER A 5 16.65 -50.17 -30.79
CA SER A 5 16.46 -48.83 -30.24
C SER A 5 15.80 -48.97 -28.86
N GLU A 6 16.52 -48.66 -27.81
CA GLU A 6 15.93 -48.55 -26.47
C GLU A 6 14.95 -47.39 -26.43
N ALA A 7 13.72 -47.66 -26.00
CA ALA A 7 12.70 -46.68 -25.72
C ALA A 7 13.10 -45.78 -24.54
N PRO A 8 12.76 -44.46 -24.57
CA PRO A 8 13.09 -43.58 -23.48
C PRO A 8 12.32 -44.02 -22.20
N THR A 9 13.09 -44.21 -21.12
CA THR A 9 12.55 -44.47 -19.78
C THR A 9 11.71 -43.27 -19.37
N ALA A 10 10.44 -43.48 -19.09
CA ALA A 10 9.57 -42.43 -18.57
C ALA A 10 10.11 -41.95 -17.21
N GLU A 11 10.30 -40.66 -17.09
CA GLU A 11 10.58 -40.01 -15.82
C GLU A 11 9.44 -40.31 -14.82
N PRO A 12 9.74 -40.59 -13.55
CA PRO A 12 8.68 -40.85 -12.56
C PRO A 12 7.81 -39.58 -12.43
N GLU A 13 6.54 -39.72 -12.72
CA GLU A 13 5.53 -38.68 -12.45
C GLU A 13 5.59 -38.28 -10.98
N ALA A 14 5.79 -36.99 -10.72
CA ALA A 14 5.70 -36.45 -9.37
C ALA A 14 4.33 -36.83 -8.76
N PRO A 15 4.28 -37.21 -7.46
CA PRO A 15 3.02 -37.56 -6.83
C PRO A 15 2.03 -36.40 -6.97
N ALA A 16 0.83 -36.69 -7.47
CA ALA A 16 -0.25 -35.72 -7.54
C ALA A 16 -0.49 -35.15 -6.12
N VAL A 17 -0.31 -33.84 -5.97
CA VAL A 17 -0.68 -33.14 -4.74
C VAL A 17 -2.21 -33.20 -4.68
N GLU A 18 -2.75 -33.96 -3.72
CA GLU A 18 -4.18 -33.92 -3.44
C GLU A 18 -4.53 -32.47 -3.05
N GLU A 19 -5.34 -31.80 -3.86
CA GLU A 19 -5.88 -30.49 -3.51
C GLU A 19 -6.70 -30.62 -2.22
N ASN A 20 -6.13 -30.11 -1.13
CA ASN A 20 -6.83 -30.07 0.14
C ASN A 20 -7.84 -28.90 0.12
N ASN A 21 -9.08 -29.19 -0.27
CA ASN A 21 -10.20 -28.25 -0.31
C ASN A 21 -10.82 -28.01 1.08
N SER A 22 -10.13 -28.27 2.16
CA SER A 22 -10.64 -27.99 3.51
C SER A 22 -10.64 -26.47 3.76
N THR A 23 -11.76 -26.01 4.31
CA THR A 23 -11.91 -24.63 4.76
C THR A 23 -11.01 -24.38 5.98
N LEU A 24 -10.11 -23.38 5.90
CA LEU A 24 -9.38 -22.89 7.06
C LEU A 24 -10.28 -21.92 7.84
N VAL A 25 -10.57 -22.24 9.09
CA VAL A 25 -11.27 -21.32 9.99
C VAL A 25 -10.22 -20.63 10.88
N TYR A 26 -10.10 -19.34 10.71
CA TYR A 26 -9.16 -18.50 11.46
C TYR A 26 -9.94 -17.57 12.39
N ALA A 27 -9.61 -17.63 13.69
CA ALA A 27 -10.24 -16.78 14.71
C ALA A 27 -9.45 -15.47 14.87
N THR A 28 -10.15 -14.36 14.78
CA THR A 28 -9.58 -13.03 14.94
C THR A 28 -10.44 -12.16 15.86
N ALA A 29 -10.01 -10.96 16.20
CA ALA A 29 -10.82 -9.99 16.90
C ALA A 29 -11.82 -9.30 15.94
N THR A 30 -12.65 -8.42 16.48
CA THR A 30 -13.62 -7.65 15.68
C THR A 30 -12.90 -6.74 14.69
N PHE A 31 -13.32 -6.78 13.44
CA PHE A 31 -12.80 -5.90 12.39
C PHE A 31 -13.18 -4.44 12.62
N GLY A 32 -12.27 -3.53 12.26
CA GLY A 32 -12.55 -2.10 12.18
C GLY A 32 -13.37 -1.70 10.95
N GLN A 33 -13.59 -2.65 10.01
CA GLN A 33 -14.37 -2.50 8.78
C GLN A 33 -13.79 -1.47 7.79
N LYS A 34 -12.50 -1.18 7.90
CA LYS A 34 -11.76 -0.32 6.95
C LYS A 34 -10.87 -1.18 6.06
N PHE A 35 -11.45 -1.87 5.11
CA PHE A 35 -10.73 -2.78 4.19
C PHE A 35 -10.14 -2.03 2.99
N SER A 36 -9.29 -1.05 3.26
CA SER A 36 -8.58 -0.28 2.26
C SER A 36 -7.07 -0.37 2.50
N PRO A 37 -6.25 -0.61 1.46
CA PRO A 37 -4.79 -0.64 1.59
C PRO A 37 -4.19 0.68 2.09
N PHE A 38 -4.93 1.79 1.92
CA PHE A 38 -4.49 3.11 2.36
C PHE A 38 -4.98 3.49 3.76
N PHE A 39 -6.11 2.93 4.22
CA PHE A 39 -6.83 3.47 5.37
C PHE A 39 -7.20 2.42 6.43
N TYR A 40 -6.69 1.19 6.36
CA TYR A 40 -6.91 0.24 7.46
C TYR A 40 -6.28 0.76 8.75
N THR A 41 -6.91 0.46 9.89
CA THR A 41 -6.47 0.97 11.20
C THR A 41 -6.17 -0.15 12.21
N THR A 42 -6.50 -1.40 11.86
CA THR A 42 -6.25 -2.56 12.72
C THR A 42 -5.48 -3.61 11.95
N ALA A 43 -4.65 -4.41 12.63
CA ALA A 43 -3.95 -5.54 12.04
C ALA A 43 -4.93 -6.58 11.46
N TYR A 44 -6.12 -6.69 12.02
CA TYR A 44 -7.14 -7.62 11.53
C TYR A 44 -7.73 -7.19 10.18
N ASP A 45 -7.93 -5.88 9.98
CA ASP A 45 -8.33 -5.34 8.67
C ASP A 45 -7.20 -5.48 7.66
N GLU A 46 -5.93 -5.27 8.09
CA GLU A 46 -4.74 -5.48 7.25
C GLU A 46 -4.63 -6.93 6.77
N GLU A 47 -4.84 -7.91 7.65
CA GLU A 47 -4.84 -9.33 7.28
C GLU A 47 -5.85 -9.65 6.16
N VAL A 48 -7.02 -9.01 6.18
CA VAL A 48 -8.00 -9.15 5.10
C VAL A 48 -7.51 -8.46 3.84
N VAL A 49 -7.04 -7.21 3.95
CA VAL A 49 -6.53 -6.41 2.82
C VAL A 49 -5.38 -7.11 2.12
N SER A 50 -4.44 -7.70 2.85
CA SER A 50 -3.28 -8.40 2.30
C SER A 50 -3.61 -9.66 1.49
N ASN A 51 -4.84 -10.21 1.61
CA ASN A 51 -5.29 -11.33 0.79
C ASN A 51 -5.74 -10.94 -0.62
N PHE A 52 -6.04 -9.67 -0.88
CA PHE A 52 -6.49 -9.19 -2.20
C PHE A 52 -5.66 -8.04 -2.76
N THR A 53 -4.67 -7.57 -2.00
CA THR A 53 -3.69 -6.60 -2.49
C THR A 53 -2.32 -7.25 -2.59
N GLY A 54 -1.55 -6.90 -3.61
CA GLY A 54 -0.18 -7.36 -3.77
C GLY A 54 0.81 -6.23 -3.50
N GLY A 55 1.94 -6.54 -2.88
CA GLY A 55 3.10 -5.65 -2.85
C GLY A 55 3.94 -5.82 -4.12
N LEU A 56 4.54 -4.74 -4.60
CA LEU A 56 5.45 -4.81 -5.76
C LEU A 56 6.62 -5.78 -5.49
N LEU A 57 7.17 -5.73 -4.29
CA LEU A 57 8.27 -6.60 -3.86
C LEU A 57 7.76 -7.66 -2.89
N ALA A 58 8.36 -8.84 -2.97
CA ALA A 58 8.15 -9.92 -2.01
C ALA A 58 9.18 -9.86 -0.87
N ALA A 59 8.87 -10.53 0.23
CA ALA A 59 9.81 -10.75 1.32
C ALA A 59 9.93 -12.25 1.60
N ASP A 60 11.10 -12.66 2.08
CA ASP A 60 11.33 -14.02 2.54
C ASP A 60 10.72 -14.28 3.94
N ARG A 61 10.85 -15.51 4.45
CA ARG A 61 10.37 -15.89 5.78
C ARG A 61 11.10 -15.19 6.93
N GLY A 62 12.28 -14.63 6.68
CA GLY A 62 13.06 -13.83 7.61
C GLY A 62 12.68 -12.35 7.59
N GLY A 63 11.88 -11.92 6.62
CA GLY A 63 11.48 -10.54 6.40
C GLY A 63 12.45 -9.74 5.51
N ALA A 64 13.45 -10.39 4.91
CA ALA A 64 14.33 -9.73 3.95
C ALA A 64 13.62 -9.58 2.59
N ILE A 65 13.88 -8.45 1.93
CA ILE A 65 13.32 -8.18 0.60
C ILE A 65 13.95 -9.11 -0.43
N ILE A 66 13.12 -9.68 -1.29
CA ILE A 66 13.52 -10.46 -2.46
C ILE A 66 13.88 -9.50 -3.58
N HIS A 67 15.09 -9.62 -4.12
CA HIS A 67 15.61 -8.72 -5.14
C HIS A 67 15.22 -9.15 -6.56
N HIS A 68 15.08 -10.46 -6.79
CA HIS A 68 14.80 -11.05 -8.10
C HIS A 68 13.48 -11.84 -8.09
N GLY A 69 12.40 -11.16 -7.71
CA GLY A 69 11.08 -11.77 -7.56
C GLY A 69 10.44 -12.21 -8.88
N ILE A 70 10.79 -11.58 -10.00
CA ILE A 70 10.21 -11.88 -11.33
C ILE A 70 10.60 -13.28 -11.79
N GLU A 71 11.89 -13.60 -11.75
CA GLU A 71 12.40 -14.93 -12.10
C GLU A 71 12.33 -15.93 -10.96
N GLY A 72 12.21 -15.44 -9.75
CA GLY A 72 12.23 -16.20 -8.51
C GLY A 72 13.61 -16.26 -7.86
N GLU A 73 13.67 -15.95 -6.58
CA GLU A 73 14.88 -15.99 -5.77
C GLU A 73 14.77 -17.08 -4.70
N THR A 74 15.79 -17.92 -4.62
CA THR A 74 15.81 -19.01 -3.65
C THR A 74 16.65 -18.63 -2.43
N VAL A 75 16.03 -18.71 -1.25
CA VAL A 75 16.64 -18.40 0.05
C VAL A 75 16.49 -19.58 0.99
N GLU A 76 17.58 -19.95 1.65
CA GLU A 76 17.54 -20.98 2.70
C GLU A 76 16.92 -20.42 3.97
N TYR A 77 16.00 -21.20 4.56
CA TYR A 77 15.44 -20.91 5.88
C TYR A 77 15.36 -22.18 6.71
N ASN A 78 16.08 -22.24 7.83
CA ASN A 78 16.12 -23.39 8.73
C ASN A 78 16.49 -24.72 8.03
N GLY A 79 17.47 -24.70 7.12
CA GLY A 79 17.94 -25.89 6.40
C GLY A 79 17.05 -26.36 5.25
N THR A 80 16.10 -25.52 4.84
CA THR A 80 15.20 -25.78 3.71
C THR A 80 15.24 -24.61 2.74
N ASP A 81 15.40 -24.90 1.46
CA ASP A 81 15.37 -23.92 0.39
C ASP A 81 13.92 -23.56 0.02
N TYR A 82 13.62 -22.27 -0.05
CA TYR A 82 12.34 -21.73 -0.50
C TYR A 82 12.57 -20.77 -1.65
N THR A 83 11.82 -20.94 -2.73
CA THR A 83 11.83 -19.99 -3.86
C THR A 83 10.68 -19.03 -3.72
N TYR A 84 10.99 -17.74 -3.79
CA TYR A 84 10.03 -16.64 -3.66
C TYR A 84 9.87 -15.94 -4.99
N TYR A 85 8.63 -15.69 -5.37
CA TYR A 85 8.24 -14.94 -6.55
C TYR A 85 7.53 -13.65 -6.14
N GLY A 86 7.69 -12.58 -6.94
CA GLY A 86 7.09 -11.27 -6.73
C GLY A 86 6.56 -10.66 -8.02
N MET A 87 5.90 -9.53 -7.89
CA MET A 87 5.44 -8.74 -9.03
C MET A 87 6.56 -7.89 -9.64
N GLY A 88 7.67 -7.71 -8.93
CA GLY A 88 8.79 -6.90 -9.39
C GLY A 88 10.13 -7.33 -8.80
N ASP A 89 11.16 -6.74 -9.39
CA ASP A 89 12.55 -6.81 -8.94
C ASP A 89 12.99 -5.47 -8.38
N VAL A 90 14.02 -5.49 -7.53
CA VAL A 90 14.70 -4.30 -7.05
C VAL A 90 16.21 -4.45 -7.17
N GLU A 91 16.85 -3.50 -7.85
CA GLU A 91 18.29 -3.31 -7.82
C GLU A 91 18.62 -2.14 -6.89
N VAL A 92 19.53 -2.37 -5.95
CA VAL A 92 19.94 -1.34 -4.97
C VAL A 92 21.36 -0.91 -5.29
N VAL A 93 21.54 0.37 -5.65
CA VAL A 93 22.83 0.95 -5.99
C VAL A 93 23.23 1.97 -4.94
N GLN A 94 24.39 1.77 -4.31
CA GLN A 94 24.96 2.72 -3.38
C GLN A 94 25.89 3.66 -4.13
N ASN A 95 25.65 4.97 -4.02
CA ASN A 95 26.42 6.00 -4.68
C ASN A 95 27.55 6.52 -3.80
N ASP A 96 28.59 7.10 -4.41
CA ASP A 96 29.77 7.63 -3.71
C ASP A 96 29.45 8.82 -2.78
N ASP A 97 28.35 9.52 -3.03
CA ASP A 97 27.87 10.64 -2.19
C ASP A 97 27.03 10.19 -0.98
N GLY A 98 26.82 8.87 -0.83
CA GLY A 98 26.06 8.27 0.25
C GLY A 98 24.55 8.14 -0.03
N SER A 99 24.08 8.55 -1.19
CA SER A 99 22.72 8.27 -1.65
C SER A 99 22.58 6.82 -2.08
N VAL A 100 21.33 6.33 -2.15
CA VAL A 100 21.00 4.97 -2.58
C VAL A 100 19.89 5.04 -3.62
N ASP A 101 20.13 4.45 -4.78
CA ASP A 101 19.12 4.31 -5.82
C ASP A 101 18.43 2.95 -5.68
N TYR A 102 17.12 2.94 -5.75
CA TYR A 102 16.27 1.75 -5.81
C TYR A 102 15.64 1.67 -7.19
N ASN A 103 16.22 0.85 -8.07
CA ASN A 103 15.71 0.64 -9.41
C ASN A 103 14.68 -0.47 -9.40
N LEU A 104 13.42 -0.12 -9.57
CA LEU A 104 12.29 -1.04 -9.52
C LEU A 104 11.87 -1.45 -10.92
N THR A 105 11.73 -2.75 -11.15
CA THR A 105 11.18 -3.32 -12.39
C THR A 105 9.92 -4.08 -12.06
N MET A 106 8.83 -3.85 -12.78
CA MET A 106 7.56 -4.55 -12.60
C MET A 106 7.31 -5.49 -13.79
N ARG A 107 6.71 -6.64 -13.55
CA ARG A 107 6.22 -7.55 -14.60
C ARG A 107 5.16 -6.84 -15.45
N ASP A 108 5.08 -7.19 -16.72
CA ASP A 108 4.15 -6.62 -17.70
C ASP A 108 2.85 -7.43 -17.87
N ASP A 109 2.74 -8.59 -17.20
CA ASP A 109 1.60 -9.50 -17.28
C ASP A 109 0.65 -9.40 -16.05
N ILE A 110 0.86 -8.44 -15.16
CA ILE A 110 0.00 -8.22 -14.00
C ILE A 110 -1.29 -7.54 -14.45
N VAL A 111 -2.40 -8.06 -13.94
CA VAL A 111 -3.74 -7.48 -14.18
C VAL A 111 -4.52 -7.35 -12.88
N PHE A 112 -5.36 -6.34 -12.80
CA PHE A 112 -6.37 -6.22 -11.75
C PHE A 112 -7.46 -7.29 -11.91
N SER A 113 -8.28 -7.47 -10.88
CA SER A 113 -9.36 -8.47 -10.86
C SER A 113 -10.42 -8.28 -11.97
N ASP A 114 -10.51 -7.09 -12.53
CA ASP A 114 -11.39 -6.76 -13.67
C ASP A 114 -10.74 -7.01 -15.04
N GLY A 115 -9.45 -7.44 -15.05
CA GLY A 115 -8.67 -7.69 -16.25
C GLY A 115 -7.92 -6.46 -16.78
N THR A 116 -8.02 -5.30 -16.15
CA THR A 116 -7.25 -4.11 -16.52
C THR A 116 -5.76 -4.33 -16.21
N PRO A 117 -4.82 -4.04 -17.13
CA PRO A 117 -3.40 -4.15 -16.83
C PRO A 117 -2.98 -3.25 -15.68
N ALA A 118 -2.22 -3.79 -14.73
CA ALA A 118 -1.55 -3.02 -13.71
C ALA A 118 -0.16 -2.62 -14.19
N THR A 119 0.20 -1.37 -13.98
CA THR A 119 1.43 -0.77 -14.48
C THR A 119 2.21 -0.06 -13.37
N ILE A 120 3.42 0.36 -13.67
CA ILE A 120 4.22 1.15 -12.72
C ILE A 120 3.55 2.49 -12.38
N ASP A 121 2.69 3.03 -13.25
CA ASP A 121 1.92 4.24 -12.97
C ASP A 121 0.95 4.05 -11.80
N ASP A 122 0.41 2.83 -11.61
CA ASP A 122 -0.45 2.50 -10.47
C ASP A 122 0.35 2.50 -9.16
N VAL A 123 1.61 2.03 -9.20
CA VAL A 123 2.53 2.10 -8.05
C VAL A 123 2.85 3.56 -7.71
N ILE A 124 3.16 4.37 -8.72
CA ILE A 124 3.44 5.81 -8.56
C ILE A 124 2.20 6.53 -8.01
N PHE A 125 1.01 6.20 -8.52
CA PHE A 125 -0.25 6.74 -7.99
C PHE A 125 -0.44 6.42 -6.51
N GLY A 126 -0.12 5.19 -6.08
CA GLY A 126 -0.14 4.80 -4.67
C GLY A 126 0.77 5.67 -3.80
N ILE A 127 1.97 6.01 -4.29
CA ILE A 127 2.89 6.92 -3.60
C ILE A 127 2.29 8.34 -3.51
N TYR A 128 1.68 8.86 -4.58
CA TYR A 128 1.02 10.15 -4.56
C TYR A 128 -0.12 10.21 -3.53
N VAL A 129 -0.94 9.17 -3.45
CA VAL A 129 -2.00 9.09 -2.43
C VAL A 129 -1.43 9.19 -1.02
N MET A 130 -0.36 8.44 -0.72
CA MET A 130 0.25 8.41 0.61
C MET A 130 1.10 9.67 0.92
N ALA A 131 1.52 10.41 -0.11
CA ALA A 131 2.29 11.64 0.04
C ALA A 131 1.41 12.90 -0.01
N ASP A 132 0.11 12.77 -0.22
CA ASP A 132 -0.82 13.92 -0.19
C ASP A 132 -0.97 14.45 1.25
N PRO A 133 -0.85 15.76 1.49
CA PRO A 133 -1.00 16.34 2.82
C PRO A 133 -2.37 16.13 3.48
N SER A 134 -3.40 15.82 2.69
CA SER A 134 -4.74 15.48 3.21
C SER A 134 -4.90 14.00 3.57
N TYR A 135 -3.89 13.17 3.31
CA TYR A 135 -3.90 11.76 3.65
C TYR A 135 -3.88 11.57 5.16
N ASP A 136 -4.89 10.90 5.69
CA ASP A 136 -5.08 10.63 7.13
C ASP A 136 -4.90 9.14 7.51
N GLY A 137 -4.32 8.35 6.61
CA GLY A 137 -3.98 6.94 6.88
C GLY A 137 -2.69 6.77 7.70
N ASN A 138 -2.24 5.53 7.87
CA ASN A 138 -1.09 5.17 8.72
C ASN A 138 0.26 5.21 8.01
N SER A 139 0.30 5.45 6.70
CA SER A 139 1.58 5.55 6.00
C SER A 139 2.30 6.86 6.33
N THR A 140 3.61 6.77 6.50
CA THR A 140 4.49 7.91 6.73
C THR A 140 5.50 8.08 5.60
N VAL A 141 5.15 7.65 4.39
CA VAL A 141 6.03 7.69 3.22
C VAL A 141 6.56 9.10 2.94
N TYR A 142 5.77 10.14 3.22
CA TYR A 142 6.17 11.54 3.08
C TYR A 142 7.34 11.95 3.98
N ALA A 143 7.58 11.22 5.07
CA ALA A 143 8.67 11.49 6.03
C ALA A 143 9.96 10.72 5.70
N LEU A 144 9.93 9.84 4.70
CA LEU A 144 11.12 9.10 4.28
C LEU A 144 12.09 10.03 3.55
N PRO A 145 13.42 9.79 3.67
CA PRO A 145 14.45 10.59 3.02
C PRO A 145 14.56 10.29 1.52
N ILE A 146 13.45 10.39 0.80
CA ILE A 146 13.38 10.23 -0.65
C ILE A 146 13.64 11.60 -1.29
N GLU A 147 14.52 11.64 -2.29
CA GLU A 147 14.84 12.87 -3.01
C GLU A 147 13.58 13.52 -3.61
N GLY A 148 13.40 14.81 -3.37
CA GLY A 148 12.23 15.58 -3.81
C GLY A 148 10.96 15.39 -2.98
N MET A 149 10.86 14.35 -2.13
CA MET A 149 9.64 14.09 -1.36
C MET A 149 9.27 15.22 -0.40
N ALA A 150 10.25 15.74 0.34
CA ALA A 150 10.01 16.84 1.28
C ALA A 150 9.57 18.11 0.55
N ASP A 151 10.17 18.42 -0.59
CA ASP A 151 9.80 19.57 -1.40
C ASP A 151 8.40 19.43 -1.98
N TYR A 152 8.05 18.24 -2.48
CA TYR A 152 6.71 17.94 -2.97
C TYR A 152 5.67 18.10 -1.86
N TYR A 153 5.85 17.44 -0.74
CA TYR A 153 4.92 17.47 0.40
C TYR A 153 4.74 18.88 0.95
N ASN A 154 5.83 19.61 1.16
CA ASN A 154 5.79 20.97 1.66
C ASN A 154 5.17 21.96 0.66
N SER A 155 5.37 21.76 -0.66
CA SER A 155 4.77 22.60 -1.68
C SER A 155 3.24 22.49 -1.68
N GLN A 156 2.70 21.30 -1.45
CA GLN A 156 1.26 21.09 -1.33
C GLN A 156 0.70 21.69 -0.02
N GLN A 157 1.40 21.52 1.10
CA GLN A 157 1.01 22.15 2.37
C GLN A 157 1.09 23.68 2.33
N TYR A 158 1.99 24.23 1.53
CA TYR A 158 2.18 25.68 1.46
C TYR A 158 0.91 26.39 1.00
N LEU A 159 0.20 25.88 0.00
CA LEU A 159 -1.06 26.44 -0.44
C LEU A 159 -2.13 26.39 0.65
N TYR A 160 -2.30 25.25 1.33
CA TYR A 160 -3.25 25.09 2.43
C TYR A 160 -2.94 26.03 3.59
N LYS A 161 -1.68 26.21 3.91
CA LYS A 161 -1.23 27.16 4.92
C LYS A 161 -1.58 28.60 4.55
N LEU A 162 -1.32 29.01 3.32
CA LEU A 162 -1.66 30.34 2.82
C LEU A 162 -3.17 30.58 2.85
N LEU A 163 -3.99 29.60 2.41
CA LEU A 163 -5.44 29.67 2.46
C LEU A 163 -5.96 29.83 3.89
N ALA A 164 -5.39 29.06 4.84
CA ALA A 164 -5.76 29.14 6.24
C ALA A 164 -5.38 30.50 6.87
N GLU A 165 -4.18 31.00 6.59
CA GLU A 165 -3.69 32.30 7.07
C GLU A 165 -4.47 33.48 6.48
N ALA A 166 -4.86 33.39 5.22
CA ALA A 166 -5.68 34.43 4.56
C ALA A 166 -7.11 34.50 5.16
N GLY A 167 -7.63 33.40 5.65
CA GLY A 167 -8.95 33.34 6.27
C GLY A 167 -10.10 33.22 5.28
N ARG A 168 -11.30 32.99 5.81
CA ARG A 168 -12.53 32.75 5.03
C ARG A 168 -12.98 33.99 4.24
N ASP A 169 -12.75 35.17 4.81
CA ASP A 169 -13.22 36.45 4.26
C ASP A 169 -12.19 37.08 3.31
N ASN A 170 -11.13 36.33 2.92
CA ASN A 170 -10.15 36.83 1.99
C ASN A 170 -10.77 37.12 0.62
N THR A 171 -10.46 38.29 0.09
CA THR A 171 -10.87 38.77 -1.24
C THR A 171 -9.72 39.01 -2.21
N ASP A 172 -8.49 38.71 -1.78
CA ASP A 172 -7.31 38.76 -2.63
C ASP A 172 -7.07 37.37 -3.25
N PHE A 173 -7.30 37.24 -4.53
CA PHE A 173 -7.16 36.03 -5.32
C PHE A 173 -5.95 36.08 -6.26
N THR A 174 -4.86 36.73 -5.85
CA THR A 174 -3.63 36.81 -6.65
C THR A 174 -2.84 35.51 -6.67
N LEU A 175 -2.93 34.70 -5.63
CA LEU A 175 -2.16 33.44 -5.47
C LEU A 175 -3.01 32.18 -5.75
N TRP A 176 -4.32 32.26 -5.68
CA TRP A 176 -5.29 31.19 -5.98
C TRP A 176 -6.60 31.83 -6.43
N ASP A 177 -7.49 31.07 -7.00
CA ASP A 177 -8.83 31.55 -7.40
C ASP A 177 -9.86 31.37 -6.27
N GLU A 178 -10.98 32.07 -6.41
CA GLU A 178 -12.11 32.03 -5.46
C GLU A 178 -12.67 30.62 -5.30
N ALA A 179 -12.68 29.80 -6.36
CA ALA A 179 -13.17 28.44 -6.33
C ALA A 179 -12.27 27.55 -5.44
N THR A 180 -10.96 27.71 -5.54
CA THR A 180 -9.98 27.02 -4.68
C THR A 180 -10.18 27.38 -3.22
N GLN A 181 -10.36 28.66 -2.89
CA GLN A 181 -10.63 29.10 -1.51
C GLN A 181 -11.95 28.53 -0.98
N THR A 182 -13.00 28.57 -1.78
CA THR A 182 -14.31 28.01 -1.41
C THR A 182 -14.23 26.50 -1.16
N ALA A 183 -13.56 25.75 -2.04
CA ALA A 183 -13.38 24.32 -1.90
C ALA A 183 -12.56 23.97 -0.63
N PHE A 184 -11.50 24.72 -0.37
CA PHE A 184 -10.69 24.54 0.84
C PHE A 184 -11.53 24.67 2.12
N TRP A 185 -12.28 25.77 2.26
CA TRP A 185 -13.08 25.99 3.47
C TRP A 185 -14.25 25.03 3.60
N ALA A 186 -14.85 24.59 2.48
CA ALA A 186 -15.86 23.55 2.50
C ALA A 186 -15.29 22.20 2.99
N SER A 187 -14.06 21.87 2.61
CA SER A 187 -13.39 20.66 3.11
C SER A 187 -13.02 20.74 4.59
N VAL A 188 -12.61 21.92 5.07
CA VAL A 188 -12.35 22.19 6.50
C VAL A 188 -13.62 22.03 7.33
N ASP A 189 -14.75 22.55 6.85
CA ASP A 189 -16.05 22.44 7.53
C ASP A 189 -16.49 20.97 7.61
N ALA A 190 -16.43 20.25 6.49
CA ALA A 190 -16.78 18.83 6.46
C ALA A 190 -15.87 17.97 7.37
N ALA A 191 -14.57 18.28 7.41
CA ALA A 191 -13.63 17.61 8.31
C ALA A 191 -13.95 17.95 9.79
N GLY A 192 -14.29 19.20 10.08
CA GLY A 192 -14.69 19.64 11.42
C GLY A 192 -15.97 18.95 11.93
N GLU A 193 -16.98 18.83 11.07
CA GLU A 193 -18.22 18.10 11.40
C GLU A 193 -17.95 16.61 11.68
N LYS A 194 -17.17 15.98 10.81
CA LYS A 194 -16.77 14.57 10.97
C LYS A 194 -16.00 14.36 12.28
N PHE A 195 -15.02 15.23 12.57
CA PHE A 195 -14.23 15.15 13.81
C PHE A 195 -15.10 15.33 15.05
N ALA A 196 -16.05 16.28 15.05
CA ALA A 196 -16.99 16.46 16.13
C ALA A 196 -17.85 15.22 16.35
N GLN A 197 -18.34 14.60 15.26
CA GLN A 197 -19.13 13.37 15.35
C GLN A 197 -18.29 12.21 15.89
N GLU A 198 -17.05 12.04 15.48
CA GLU A 198 -16.15 11.00 16.01
C GLU A 198 -15.90 11.16 17.52
N ILE A 199 -15.77 12.41 18.01
CA ILE A 199 -15.65 12.68 19.43
C ILE A 199 -16.93 12.24 20.17
N ILE A 200 -18.11 12.62 19.66
CA ILE A 200 -19.40 12.26 20.24
C ILE A 200 -19.55 10.74 20.29
N ASP A 201 -19.31 10.06 19.18
CA ASP A 201 -19.43 8.61 19.06
C ASP A 201 -18.48 7.89 20.05
N THR A 202 -17.25 8.38 20.17
CA THR A 202 -16.25 7.85 21.10
C THR A 202 -16.69 8.05 22.55
N VAL A 203 -17.21 9.22 22.91
CA VAL A 203 -17.69 9.52 24.27
C VAL A 203 -18.89 8.65 24.58
N VAL A 204 -19.88 8.57 23.69
CA VAL A 204 -21.10 7.77 23.91
C VAL A 204 -20.74 6.29 24.04
N SER A 205 -19.87 5.75 23.17
CA SER A 205 -19.48 4.34 23.23
C SER A 205 -18.65 4.01 24.47
N SER A 206 -17.77 4.92 24.89
CA SER A 206 -16.85 4.67 26.02
C SER A 206 -17.49 4.86 27.38
N TYR A 207 -18.44 5.80 27.49
CA TYR A 207 -19.08 6.16 28.78
C TYR A 207 -20.54 5.71 28.87
N ASN A 208 -21.09 5.10 27.83
CA ASN A 208 -22.46 4.58 27.75
C ASN A 208 -23.50 5.60 28.27
N THR A 209 -23.34 6.87 27.85
CA THR A 209 -24.24 7.96 28.26
C THR A 209 -25.05 8.44 27.05
N ASP A 210 -26.39 8.42 27.18
CA ASP A 210 -27.31 8.97 26.18
C ASP A 210 -27.39 10.53 26.27
N GLU A 211 -26.58 11.15 27.14
CA GLU A 211 -26.61 12.59 27.39
C GLU A 211 -25.90 13.43 26.32
N TYR A 212 -25.08 12.79 25.46
CA TYR A 212 -24.31 13.46 24.42
C TYR A 212 -24.87 13.14 23.03
N THR A 213 -26.16 13.29 22.84
CA THR A 213 -26.73 13.27 21.49
C THR A 213 -26.60 14.66 20.87
N ALA A 214 -26.19 14.67 19.58
CA ALA A 214 -26.04 15.90 18.82
C ALA A 214 -27.36 16.68 18.66
#